data_ee28ad4b3a527f7c53e17d1bff538411
#
_entry.id   ee28ad4b3a527f7c53e17d1bff538411
#
_cell.length_a   1.000
_cell.length_b   1.000
_cell.length_c   1.000
_cell.angle_alpha   90.00
_cell.angle_beta   90.00
_cell.angle_gamma   90.00
#
_symmetry.space_group_name_H-M   'P 1'
#
loop_
_entity.id
_entity.type
_entity.pdbx_description
1 polymer ?
#
loop_
_entity_poly.entity_id
_entity_poly.type
_entity_poly.pdbx_seq_one_letter_code
_entity_poly.pdbx_strand_id
1 'polypeptide(L)'
;MKKKNNKENSRIKNIILVVIFLIVSLYFGDTQLKDVLNERGVIDQSIFIEQDEQQQNEDITQSGNVNNNDRKNDTSVNDKIDNSIIEKQNSKDLDVHVFDVGQADSILVSCNGKNMLIDAGNNADGKLIVKELQEMGITTIDYLVGTHAHEDHIGGLDDIIDNFEIKNFYMPSKQYTSATYKSVIKSANNKNLKIVSPKVGDKFQLGSATCEVMSADDQSDDLNLTSIVIEVTHGENKFLFMGDAEIENEEERLWDDVDVLKVGHHGSRTSTSEEFIEQTKPEVAIISLGKNNSYGHPHKEVKELLEEYDISIYRTDTEGTIHVVSDGKKYEIETLQIHLDGDKNSWQNL
;
A
#
# COMPACT_ATOMS: atom_id res chain seq x y z
N MET A 1 -57.98 -16.90 -6.10
CA MET A 1 -56.70 -17.61 -6.13
C MET A 1 -55.42 -16.75 -5.93
N LYS A 2 -55.49 -15.41 -5.89
CA LYS A 2 -54.32 -14.50 -5.73
C LYS A 2 -53.79 -14.28 -4.31
N LYS A 3 -54.51 -14.64 -3.24
CA LYS A 3 -54.11 -14.41 -1.85
C LYS A 3 -53.21 -15.51 -1.24
N LYS A 4 -53.13 -16.70 -1.85
CA LYS A 4 -52.34 -17.84 -1.33
C LYS A 4 -50.87 -17.69 -1.70
N ASN A 5 -50.55 -17.19 -2.91
CA ASN A 5 -49.16 -17.05 -3.38
C ASN A 5 -48.34 -15.95 -2.62
N ASN A 6 -48.98 -14.92 -2.09
CA ASN A 6 -48.25 -13.86 -1.37
C ASN A 6 -47.77 -14.29 0.03
N LYS A 7 -48.46 -15.25 0.67
CA LYS A 7 -48.05 -15.74 2.00
C LYS A 7 -46.91 -16.74 1.88
N GLU A 8 -46.88 -17.50 0.82
CA GLU A 8 -45.83 -18.48 0.51
C GLU A 8 -44.50 -17.78 0.13
N ASN A 9 -44.58 -16.77 -0.75
CA ASN A 9 -43.42 -15.96 -1.12
C ASN A 9 -42.86 -15.14 0.05
N SER A 10 -43.69 -14.71 1.00
CA SER A 10 -43.23 -14.04 2.24
C SER A 10 -42.50 -15.00 3.16
N ARG A 11 -42.97 -16.25 3.29
CA ARG A 11 -42.31 -17.29 4.10
C ARG A 11 -40.97 -17.71 3.50
N ILE A 12 -40.89 -17.86 2.19
CA ILE A 12 -39.63 -18.20 1.49
C ILE A 12 -38.60 -17.09 1.63
N LYS A 13 -39.00 -15.82 1.49
CA LYS A 13 -38.12 -14.68 1.73
C LYS A 13 -37.59 -14.62 3.16
N ASN A 14 -38.44 -14.87 4.16
CA ASN A 14 -38.00 -14.91 5.55
C ASN A 14 -37.07 -16.07 5.86
N ILE A 15 -37.27 -17.25 5.26
CA ILE A 15 -36.37 -18.40 5.40
C ILE A 15 -35.01 -18.09 4.75
N ILE A 16 -34.98 -17.48 3.56
CA ILE A 16 -33.73 -17.09 2.90
C ILE A 16 -32.97 -16.04 3.73
N LEU A 17 -33.68 -15.07 4.33
CA LEU A 17 -33.04 -14.05 5.19
C LEU A 17 -32.44 -14.67 6.46
N VAL A 18 -33.12 -15.65 7.08
CA VAL A 18 -32.62 -16.38 8.25
C VAL A 18 -31.42 -17.25 7.90
N VAL A 19 -31.40 -17.90 6.76
CA VAL A 19 -30.26 -18.72 6.29
C VAL A 19 -29.05 -17.83 5.98
N ILE A 20 -29.24 -16.69 5.34
CA ILE A 20 -28.16 -15.72 5.09
C ILE A 20 -27.62 -15.18 6.43
N PHE A 21 -28.49 -14.86 7.38
CA PHE A 21 -28.10 -14.38 8.70
C PHE A 21 -27.33 -15.44 9.52
N LEU A 22 -27.72 -16.70 9.41
CA LEU A 22 -27.01 -17.84 10.03
C LEU A 22 -25.63 -18.08 9.43
N ILE A 23 -25.50 -17.97 8.10
CA ILE A 23 -24.20 -18.09 7.41
C ILE A 23 -23.25 -16.97 7.86
N VAL A 24 -23.74 -15.73 7.93
CA VAL A 24 -22.96 -14.57 8.40
C VAL A 24 -22.56 -14.71 9.86
N SER A 25 -23.45 -15.20 10.72
CA SER A 25 -23.18 -15.43 12.15
C SER A 25 -22.15 -16.54 12.40
N LEU A 26 -22.16 -17.60 11.59
CA LEU A 26 -21.16 -18.67 11.67
C LEU A 26 -19.76 -18.18 11.24
N TYR A 27 -19.69 -17.20 10.36
CA TYR A 27 -18.42 -16.60 9.89
C TYR A 27 -17.84 -15.58 10.89
N PHE A 28 -18.69 -14.87 11.66
CA PHE A 28 -18.27 -13.77 12.54
C PHE A 28 -18.32 -14.07 14.04
N GLY A 29 -18.64 -15.31 14.46
CA GLY A 29 -18.46 -15.76 15.85
C GLY A 29 -19.28 -15.03 16.93
N ASP A 30 -20.45 -14.48 16.61
CA ASP A 30 -21.27 -13.69 17.53
C ASP A 30 -22.08 -14.60 18.48
N THR A 31 -21.61 -14.76 19.72
CA THR A 31 -22.26 -15.54 20.77
C THR A 31 -23.64 -15.02 21.18
N GLN A 32 -23.86 -13.70 21.17
CA GLN A 32 -25.15 -13.11 21.57
C GLN A 32 -26.29 -13.45 20.61
N LEU A 33 -25.98 -13.64 19.33
CA LEU A 33 -26.99 -14.00 18.34
C LEU A 33 -27.42 -15.45 18.46
N LYS A 34 -26.53 -16.36 18.90
CA LYS A 34 -26.85 -17.77 19.18
C LYS A 34 -27.89 -17.87 20.30
N ASP A 35 -27.75 -17.08 21.34
CA ASP A 35 -28.66 -17.09 22.50
C ASP A 35 -30.06 -16.59 22.14
N VAL A 36 -30.17 -15.54 21.33
CA VAL A 36 -31.46 -14.99 20.87
C VAL A 36 -32.20 -15.95 19.92
N LEU A 37 -31.48 -16.71 19.09
CA LEU A 37 -32.08 -17.67 18.18
C LEU A 37 -32.55 -18.94 18.91
N ASN A 38 -31.86 -19.31 19.97
CA ASN A 38 -32.23 -20.42 20.88
C ASN A 38 -33.49 -20.10 21.69
N GLU A 39 -33.58 -18.90 22.27
CA GLU A 39 -34.78 -18.44 23.03
C GLU A 39 -36.03 -18.36 22.17
N ARG A 40 -35.90 -18.16 20.86
CA ARG A 40 -37.02 -18.08 19.90
C ARG A 40 -37.37 -19.41 19.21
N GLY A 41 -36.69 -20.51 19.56
CA GLY A 41 -36.96 -21.83 19.02
C GLY A 41 -36.70 -21.95 17.51
N VAL A 42 -35.78 -21.15 16.99
CA VAL A 42 -35.44 -21.12 15.54
C VAL A 42 -34.39 -22.16 15.20
N ILE A 43 -33.63 -22.63 16.20
CA ILE A 43 -32.55 -23.64 16.06
C ILE A 43 -32.74 -24.74 17.11
N ASP A 44 -32.52 -25.99 16.70
CA ASP A 44 -32.53 -27.15 17.63
C ASP A 44 -31.11 -27.38 18.14
N GLN A 45 -30.95 -27.54 19.46
CA GLN A 45 -29.63 -27.71 20.13
C GLN A 45 -28.87 -28.95 19.64
N SER A 46 -29.53 -29.93 19.04
CA SER A 46 -28.88 -31.16 18.55
C SER A 46 -27.83 -30.90 17.45
N ILE A 47 -27.90 -29.77 16.76
CA ILE A 47 -26.98 -29.46 15.64
C ILE A 47 -25.60 -29.01 16.14
N PHE A 48 -25.47 -28.56 17.41
CA PHE A 48 -24.22 -28.03 17.95
C PHE A 48 -23.43 -29.04 18.80
N ILE A 49 -24.05 -30.14 19.23
CA ILE A 49 -23.40 -31.16 20.05
C ILE A 49 -22.44 -32.05 19.24
N GLU A 50 -22.74 -32.29 17.95
CA GLU A 50 -21.86 -33.10 17.07
C GLU A 50 -20.55 -32.46 16.69
N GLN A 51 -20.42 -31.11 16.79
CA GLN A 51 -19.16 -30.43 16.45
C GLN A 51 -18.19 -30.34 17.64
N ASP A 52 -18.69 -30.22 18.87
CA ASP A 52 -17.84 -30.18 20.07
C ASP A 52 -17.26 -31.56 20.42
N GLU A 53 -17.93 -32.66 20.07
CA GLU A 53 -17.40 -34.05 20.26
C GLU A 53 -16.32 -34.43 19.25
N GLN A 54 -16.27 -33.82 18.05
CA GLN A 54 -15.20 -34.04 17.10
C GLN A 54 -13.92 -33.30 17.44
N GLN A 55 -14.00 -32.14 18.08
CA GLN A 55 -12.84 -31.35 18.47
C GLN A 55 -12.18 -31.89 19.76
N GLN A 56 -12.94 -32.55 20.66
CA GLN A 56 -12.37 -33.21 21.85
C GLN A 56 -11.71 -34.56 21.56
N ASN A 57 -12.05 -35.23 20.46
CA ASN A 57 -11.44 -36.53 20.09
C ASN A 57 -10.11 -36.38 19.32
N GLU A 58 -9.79 -35.22 18.78
CA GLU A 58 -8.47 -34.97 18.17
C GLU A 58 -7.39 -34.62 19.20
N ASP A 59 -7.75 -34.05 20.36
CA ASP A 59 -6.80 -33.68 21.42
C ASP A 59 -6.34 -34.85 22.33
N ILE A 60 -6.99 -36.02 22.28
CA ILE A 60 -6.67 -37.16 23.17
C ILE A 60 -5.73 -38.21 22.53
N THR A 61 -5.43 -38.11 21.25
CA THR A 61 -4.57 -39.10 20.55
C THR A 61 -3.10 -38.70 20.39
N GLN A 62 -2.64 -37.61 20.99
CA GLN A 62 -1.23 -37.18 20.94
C GLN A 62 -0.49 -37.20 22.28
N SER A 63 -0.77 -38.16 23.15
CA SER A 63 0.01 -38.41 24.37
C SER A 63 0.45 -39.87 24.44
N GLY A 64 1.54 -40.20 23.76
CA GLY A 64 2.11 -41.54 23.79
C GLY A 64 3.50 -41.61 23.17
N ASN A 65 4.54 -41.42 23.98
CA ASN A 65 5.93 -41.90 23.86
C ASN A 65 6.60 -41.87 22.47
N VAL A 66 7.53 -40.95 22.27
CA VAL A 66 8.72 -41.20 21.43
C VAL A 66 9.97 -40.67 22.14
N ASN A 67 10.92 -41.59 22.33
CA ASN A 67 12.25 -41.38 22.88
C ASN A 67 13.06 -40.31 22.14
N ASN A 68 13.80 -39.53 22.94
CA ASN A 68 14.90 -38.66 22.50
C ASN A 68 15.93 -39.44 21.68
N ASN A 69 16.16 -39.03 20.44
CA ASN A 69 17.45 -38.67 19.89
C ASN A 69 17.29 -38.27 18.41
N ASP A 70 18.05 -37.24 17.99
CA ASP A 70 18.19 -36.73 16.62
C ASP A 70 17.07 -35.78 16.10
N ARG A 71 17.07 -34.55 16.63
CA ARG A 71 16.69 -33.32 15.89
C ARG A 71 17.39 -32.10 16.51
N LYS A 72 18.66 -31.95 16.23
CA LYS A 72 19.32 -30.64 16.26
C LYS A 72 19.60 -30.29 14.81
N ASN A 73 18.81 -29.42 14.23
CA ASN A 73 19.18 -28.51 13.10
C ASN A 73 17.98 -28.04 12.26
N ASP A 74 16.87 -27.57 12.88
CA ASP A 74 15.86 -26.86 12.07
C ASP A 74 15.17 -25.68 12.79
N THR A 75 15.38 -25.53 14.09
CA THR A 75 14.78 -24.43 14.87
C THR A 75 15.51 -23.09 14.69
N SER A 76 16.75 -23.09 14.17
CA SER A 76 17.55 -21.86 14.11
C SER A 76 17.26 -20.94 12.93
N VAL A 77 16.54 -21.40 11.91
CA VAL A 77 16.22 -20.59 10.72
C VAL A 77 14.88 -19.88 10.92
N ASN A 78 13.87 -20.57 11.40
CA ASN A 78 12.56 -19.94 11.68
C ASN A 78 12.64 -18.93 12.83
N ASP A 79 13.36 -19.26 13.93
CA ASP A 79 13.57 -18.32 15.05
C ASP A 79 14.36 -17.06 14.63
N LYS A 80 15.28 -17.19 13.64
CA LYS A 80 16.01 -16.03 13.11
C LYS A 80 15.14 -15.17 12.19
N ILE A 81 14.28 -15.79 11.39
CA ILE A 81 13.35 -15.07 10.52
C ILE A 81 12.33 -14.32 11.36
N ASP A 82 11.68 -14.97 12.32
CA ASP A 82 10.71 -14.33 13.23
C ASP A 82 11.34 -13.19 14.05
N ASN A 83 12.54 -13.38 14.58
CA ASN A 83 13.23 -12.34 15.33
C ASN A 83 13.66 -11.16 14.44
N SER A 84 14.08 -11.40 13.20
CA SER A 84 14.45 -10.32 12.29
C SER A 84 13.23 -9.49 11.84
N ILE A 85 12.08 -10.12 11.66
CA ILE A 85 10.81 -9.43 11.37
C ILE A 85 10.37 -8.61 12.59
N ILE A 86 10.46 -9.17 13.80
CA ILE A 86 10.11 -8.47 15.05
C ILE A 86 11.09 -7.31 15.30
N GLU A 87 12.39 -7.49 15.04
CA GLU A 87 13.38 -6.42 15.17
C GLU A 87 13.13 -5.30 14.14
N LYS A 88 12.82 -5.60 12.88
CA LYS A 88 12.43 -4.60 11.89
C LYS A 88 11.16 -3.83 12.28
N GLN A 89 10.14 -4.52 12.82
CA GLN A 89 8.90 -3.87 13.28
C GLN A 89 9.11 -2.96 14.51
N ASN A 90 10.18 -3.14 15.26
CA ASN A 90 10.54 -2.33 16.43
C ASN A 90 11.71 -1.37 16.15
N SER A 91 12.27 -1.37 14.95
CA SER A 91 13.28 -0.39 14.55
C SER A 91 12.69 1.02 14.64
N LYS A 92 13.50 1.96 15.13
CA LYS A 92 13.15 3.39 15.08
C LYS A 92 13.51 4.01 13.74
N ASP A 93 14.13 3.23 12.87
CA ASP A 93 14.57 3.70 11.57
C ASP A 93 13.36 3.93 10.65
N LEU A 94 13.55 4.81 9.71
CA LEU A 94 12.64 5.00 8.59
C LEU A 94 13.16 4.18 7.42
N ASP A 95 12.34 3.28 6.90
CA ASP A 95 12.61 2.48 5.71
C ASP A 95 11.76 3.00 4.55
N VAL A 96 12.38 3.36 3.43
CA VAL A 96 11.72 3.78 2.19
C VAL A 96 12.08 2.81 1.07
N HIS A 97 11.08 2.15 0.49
CA HIS A 97 11.26 1.31 -0.69
C HIS A 97 10.57 1.98 -1.89
N VAL A 98 11.34 2.40 -2.87
CA VAL A 98 10.83 2.82 -4.18
C VAL A 98 10.88 1.59 -5.07
N PHE A 99 9.74 0.94 -5.26
CA PHE A 99 9.66 -0.33 -5.99
C PHE A 99 9.91 -0.15 -7.48
N ASP A 100 10.60 -1.10 -8.09
CA ASP A 100 10.63 -1.22 -9.53
C ASP A 100 9.34 -1.91 -10.02
N VAL A 101 8.42 -1.08 -10.43
CA VAL A 101 7.11 -1.43 -11.00
C VAL A 101 7.04 -1.04 -12.49
N GLY A 102 8.20 -0.96 -13.17
CA GLY A 102 8.25 -0.48 -14.54
C GLY A 102 7.96 1.02 -14.66
N GLN A 103 7.23 1.42 -15.70
CA GLN A 103 6.84 2.82 -15.93
C GLN A 103 5.64 3.17 -15.04
N ALA A 104 5.90 3.36 -13.74
CA ALA A 104 4.86 3.57 -12.71
C ALA A 104 5.50 3.96 -11.38
N ASP A 105 4.69 4.36 -10.40
CA ASP A 105 5.11 4.63 -9.03
C ASP A 105 4.49 3.64 -8.03
N SER A 106 5.31 3.15 -7.11
CA SER A 106 4.87 2.52 -5.87
C SER A 106 5.95 2.67 -4.81
N ILE A 107 5.61 3.32 -3.70
CA ILE A 107 6.58 3.66 -2.66
C ILE A 107 6.03 3.25 -1.30
N LEU A 108 6.76 2.38 -0.60
CA LEU A 108 6.48 2.05 0.79
C LEU A 108 7.37 2.87 1.71
N VAL A 109 6.77 3.54 2.68
CA VAL A 109 7.48 4.22 3.77
C VAL A 109 7.05 3.57 5.08
N SER A 110 8.01 2.99 5.81
CA SER A 110 7.76 2.32 7.09
C SER A 110 8.57 2.97 8.20
N CYS A 111 7.94 3.21 9.36
CA CYS A 111 8.61 3.75 10.53
C CYS A 111 7.94 3.26 11.80
N ASN A 112 8.67 2.64 12.74
CA ASN A 112 8.14 2.11 14.00
C ASN A 112 6.90 1.21 13.82
N GLY A 113 6.90 0.32 12.84
CA GLY A 113 5.79 -0.58 12.55
C GLY A 113 4.52 0.12 12.02
N LYS A 114 4.66 1.36 11.55
CA LYS A 114 3.64 2.11 10.80
C LYS A 114 4.02 2.15 9.34
N ASN A 115 3.05 1.97 8.46
CA ASN A 115 3.27 1.86 7.04
C ASN A 115 2.43 2.87 6.26
N MET A 116 3.08 3.57 5.35
CA MET A 116 2.45 4.40 4.33
C MET A 116 2.81 3.83 2.96
N LEU A 117 1.82 3.55 2.13
CA LEU A 117 2.03 3.19 0.73
C LEU A 117 1.55 4.35 -0.13
N ILE A 118 2.45 4.89 -0.94
CA ILE A 118 2.19 5.94 -1.93
C ILE A 118 2.18 5.28 -3.30
N ASP A 119 1.03 5.28 -3.95
CA ASP A 119 0.76 4.63 -5.23
C ASP A 119 0.99 3.11 -5.23
N ALA A 120 0.53 2.42 -6.26
CA ALA A 120 0.61 0.98 -6.38
C ALA A 120 0.75 0.50 -7.84
N GLY A 121 1.51 1.24 -8.64
CA GLY A 121 1.83 0.85 -10.00
C GLY A 121 0.63 0.76 -10.94
N ASN A 122 0.84 0.05 -12.04
CA ASN A 122 -0.19 -0.25 -13.03
C ASN A 122 -1.17 -1.33 -12.54
N ASN A 123 -2.28 -1.53 -13.25
CA ASN A 123 -3.23 -2.61 -12.94
C ASN A 123 -2.59 -4.02 -12.91
N ALA A 124 -1.49 -4.23 -13.62
CA ALA A 124 -0.79 -5.52 -13.64
C ALA A 124 0.10 -5.77 -12.42
N ASP A 125 0.50 -4.70 -11.71
CA ASP A 125 1.52 -4.73 -10.66
C ASP A 125 0.91 -5.01 -9.28
N GLY A 126 -0.36 -4.69 -9.07
CA GLY A 126 -1.02 -4.74 -7.76
C GLY A 126 -0.81 -6.06 -7.01
N LYS A 127 -0.96 -7.22 -7.69
CA LYS A 127 -0.77 -8.54 -7.06
C LYS A 127 0.68 -8.83 -6.68
N LEU A 128 1.62 -8.30 -7.43
CA LEU A 128 3.05 -8.45 -7.13
C LEU A 128 3.43 -7.60 -5.92
N ILE A 129 2.91 -6.37 -5.87
CA ILE A 129 3.09 -5.48 -4.71
C ILE A 129 2.43 -6.08 -3.46
N VAL A 130 1.20 -6.60 -3.56
CA VAL A 130 0.54 -7.33 -2.45
C VAL A 130 1.42 -8.45 -1.93
N LYS A 131 1.95 -9.29 -2.83
CA LYS A 131 2.83 -10.41 -2.44
C LYS A 131 4.09 -9.91 -1.74
N GLU A 132 4.76 -8.90 -2.28
CA GLU A 132 5.97 -8.32 -1.71
C GLU A 132 5.71 -7.75 -0.31
N LEU A 133 4.65 -6.95 -0.14
CA LEU A 133 4.28 -6.39 1.15
C LEU A 133 3.96 -7.48 2.19
N GLN A 134 3.32 -8.58 1.76
CA GLN A 134 3.05 -9.74 2.63
C GLN A 134 4.35 -10.48 3.01
N GLU A 135 5.30 -10.64 2.09
CA GLU A 135 6.62 -11.22 2.34
C GLU A 135 7.45 -10.35 3.30
N MET A 136 7.25 -9.03 3.28
CA MET A 136 7.78 -8.09 4.26
C MET A 136 7.06 -8.14 5.62
N GLY A 137 6.01 -8.96 5.77
CA GLY A 137 5.23 -9.12 7.00
C GLY A 137 4.24 -8.00 7.28
N ILE A 138 3.93 -7.18 6.28
CA ILE A 138 2.96 -6.09 6.40
C ILE A 138 1.55 -6.67 6.36
N THR A 139 0.71 -6.26 7.29
CA THR A 139 -0.72 -6.64 7.38
C THR A 139 -1.63 -5.41 7.40
N THR A 140 -1.10 -4.27 7.80
CA THR A 140 -1.82 -3.01 7.95
C THR A 140 -1.07 -1.89 7.24
N ILE A 141 -1.79 -1.08 6.49
CA ILE A 141 -1.33 0.17 5.90
C ILE A 141 -2.01 1.31 6.65
N ASP A 142 -1.23 2.07 7.43
CA ASP A 142 -1.76 3.16 8.24
C ASP A 142 -2.22 4.34 7.35
N TYR A 143 -1.50 4.57 6.24
CA TYR A 143 -1.85 5.57 5.23
C TYR A 143 -1.66 5.00 3.82
N LEU A 144 -2.74 4.89 3.07
CA LEU A 144 -2.72 4.62 1.64
C LEU A 144 -2.90 5.93 0.91
N VAL A 145 -2.04 6.23 -0.04
CA VAL A 145 -2.07 7.48 -0.82
C VAL A 145 -2.12 7.12 -2.30
N GLY A 146 -3.19 7.54 -2.99
CA GLY A 146 -3.22 7.60 -4.44
C GLY A 146 -2.95 9.04 -4.84
N THR A 147 -1.76 9.34 -5.37
CA THR A 147 -1.33 10.72 -5.62
C THR A 147 -2.24 11.43 -6.61
N HIS A 148 -2.57 10.77 -7.71
CA HIS A 148 -3.50 11.25 -8.73
C HIS A 148 -4.10 10.05 -9.50
N ALA A 149 -5.07 10.28 -10.40
CA ALA A 149 -5.92 9.21 -10.92
C ALA A 149 -5.42 8.58 -12.24
N HIS A 150 -4.11 8.66 -12.57
CA HIS A 150 -3.53 7.89 -13.66
C HIS A 150 -3.35 6.42 -13.28
N GLU A 151 -3.38 5.55 -14.29
CA GLU A 151 -3.33 4.10 -14.10
C GLU A 151 -2.01 3.64 -13.52
N ASP A 152 -0.89 4.22 -13.95
CA ASP A 152 0.47 3.93 -13.48
C ASP A 152 0.77 4.38 -12.03
N HIS A 153 -0.23 4.96 -11.35
CA HIS A 153 -0.20 5.31 -9.92
C HIS A 153 -1.24 4.55 -9.12
N ILE A 154 -2.50 4.55 -9.57
CA ILE A 154 -3.57 3.93 -8.79
C ILE A 154 -3.98 2.54 -9.29
N GLY A 155 -3.25 1.98 -10.27
CA GLY A 155 -3.60 0.73 -10.93
C GLY A 155 -3.77 -0.46 -9.99
N GLY A 156 -2.85 -0.63 -9.06
CA GLY A 156 -2.88 -1.72 -8.09
C GLY A 156 -3.58 -1.40 -6.77
N LEU A 157 -4.11 -0.18 -6.57
CA LEU A 157 -4.70 0.22 -5.28
C LEU A 157 -5.93 -0.63 -4.90
N ASP A 158 -6.71 -1.12 -5.83
CA ASP A 158 -7.83 -2.01 -5.54
C ASP A 158 -7.36 -3.36 -4.98
N ASP A 159 -6.29 -3.95 -5.53
CA ASP A 159 -5.66 -5.15 -4.98
C ASP A 159 -5.11 -4.87 -3.56
N ILE A 160 -4.50 -3.72 -3.32
CA ILE A 160 -4.01 -3.31 -1.99
C ILE A 160 -5.17 -3.19 -1.00
N ILE A 161 -6.23 -2.47 -1.35
CA ILE A 161 -7.41 -2.28 -0.50
C ILE A 161 -8.06 -3.63 -0.18
N ASP A 162 -8.13 -4.54 -1.13
CA ASP A 162 -8.78 -5.83 -0.95
C ASP A 162 -7.98 -6.78 -0.04
N ASN A 163 -6.64 -6.64 0.04
CA ASN A 163 -5.75 -7.56 0.75
C ASN A 163 -5.22 -7.06 2.10
N PHE A 164 -5.27 -5.76 2.39
CA PHE A 164 -4.74 -5.19 3.63
C PHE A 164 -5.80 -4.47 4.45
N GLU A 165 -5.53 -4.29 5.75
CA GLU A 165 -6.24 -3.34 6.59
C GLU A 165 -5.74 -1.93 6.27
N ILE A 166 -6.62 -1.05 5.76
CA ILE A 166 -6.31 0.34 5.46
C ILE A 166 -6.95 1.24 6.51
N LYS A 167 -6.15 2.05 7.22
CA LYS A 167 -6.67 2.96 8.25
C LYS A 167 -7.08 4.31 7.71
N ASN A 168 -6.25 4.89 6.83
CA ASN A 168 -6.51 6.17 6.19
C ASN A 168 -6.25 6.03 4.69
N PHE A 169 -7.16 6.54 3.86
CA PHE A 169 -6.99 6.56 2.41
C PHE A 169 -7.08 7.99 1.90
N TYR A 170 -5.98 8.49 1.38
CA TYR A 170 -5.86 9.81 0.78
C TYR A 170 -5.86 9.72 -0.75
N MET A 171 -6.68 10.53 -1.38
CA MET A 171 -6.75 10.67 -2.85
C MET A 171 -7.45 12.00 -3.18
N PRO A 172 -7.14 12.64 -4.32
CA PRO A 172 -7.87 13.82 -4.78
C PRO A 172 -9.38 13.57 -4.84
N SER A 173 -10.19 14.56 -4.50
CA SER A 173 -11.66 14.41 -4.41
C SER A 173 -12.35 14.39 -5.78
N LYS A 174 -11.66 14.83 -6.84
CA LYS A 174 -12.17 14.88 -8.20
C LYS A 174 -12.52 13.48 -8.71
N GLN A 175 -13.72 13.34 -9.28
CA GLN A 175 -14.19 12.05 -9.78
C GLN A 175 -13.78 11.84 -11.24
N TYR A 176 -13.34 10.63 -11.56
CA TYR A 176 -12.92 10.23 -12.89
C TYR A 176 -13.75 9.07 -13.43
N THR A 177 -13.64 8.83 -14.74
CA THR A 177 -14.45 7.82 -15.42
C THR A 177 -13.65 6.62 -15.93
N SER A 178 -12.33 6.59 -15.70
CA SER A 178 -11.48 5.47 -16.09
C SER A 178 -11.93 4.17 -15.41
N ALA A 179 -11.60 3.03 -16.03
CA ALA A 179 -11.88 1.72 -15.45
C ALA A 179 -11.11 1.51 -14.14
N THR A 180 -9.83 1.90 -14.12
CA THR A 180 -8.93 1.85 -12.97
C THR A 180 -9.51 2.63 -11.78
N TYR A 181 -9.84 3.92 -11.97
CA TYR A 181 -10.45 4.73 -10.92
C TYR A 181 -11.72 4.08 -10.35
N LYS A 182 -12.61 3.58 -11.23
CA LYS A 182 -13.86 2.92 -10.80
C LYS A 182 -13.59 1.63 -10.01
N SER A 183 -12.53 0.88 -10.33
CA SER A 183 -12.14 -0.32 -9.58
C SER A 183 -11.69 0.06 -8.17
N VAL A 184 -10.83 1.07 -8.03
CA VAL A 184 -10.37 1.58 -6.73
C VAL A 184 -11.55 2.05 -5.87
N ILE A 185 -12.45 2.88 -6.44
CA ILE A 185 -13.64 3.35 -5.71
C ILE A 185 -14.56 2.20 -5.29
N LYS A 186 -14.70 1.16 -6.14
CA LYS A 186 -15.49 -0.02 -5.82
C LYS A 186 -14.89 -0.80 -4.64
N SER A 187 -13.58 -1.05 -4.64
CA SER A 187 -12.89 -1.75 -3.54
C SER A 187 -12.97 -0.94 -2.24
N ALA A 188 -12.76 0.38 -2.29
CA ALA A 188 -12.93 1.26 -1.14
C ALA A 188 -14.35 1.19 -0.56
N ASN A 189 -15.37 1.24 -1.41
CA ASN A 189 -16.77 1.14 -0.99
C ASN A 189 -17.09 -0.24 -0.38
N ASN A 190 -16.59 -1.33 -0.95
CA ASN A 190 -16.79 -2.68 -0.42
C ASN A 190 -16.23 -2.85 1.00
N LYS A 191 -15.15 -2.16 1.30
CA LYS A 191 -14.50 -2.14 2.64
C LYS A 191 -15.05 -1.04 3.55
N ASN A 192 -16.02 -0.23 3.12
CA ASN A 192 -16.48 0.98 3.81
C ASN A 192 -15.34 1.95 4.14
N LEU A 193 -14.30 1.97 3.33
CA LEU A 193 -13.13 2.81 3.48
C LEU A 193 -13.46 4.22 2.97
N LYS A 194 -13.28 5.21 3.85
CA LYS A 194 -13.51 6.61 3.48
C LYS A 194 -12.29 7.17 2.77
N ILE A 195 -12.50 7.72 1.58
CA ILE A 195 -11.49 8.49 0.86
C ILE A 195 -11.51 9.93 1.37
N VAL A 196 -10.33 10.45 1.69
CA VAL A 196 -10.13 11.82 2.18
C VAL A 196 -9.23 12.55 1.18
N SER A 197 -9.65 13.72 0.71
CA SER A 197 -8.77 14.63 0.00
C SER A 197 -8.04 15.48 1.04
N PRO A 198 -6.71 15.31 1.20
CA PRO A 198 -5.94 16.09 2.15
C PRO A 198 -5.76 17.52 1.63
N LYS A 199 -5.31 18.41 2.49
CA LYS A 199 -5.03 19.81 2.14
C LYS A 199 -3.56 20.12 2.34
N VAL A 200 -3.06 21.07 1.58
CA VAL A 200 -1.71 21.62 1.78
C VAL A 200 -1.55 22.08 3.22
N GLY A 201 -0.47 21.62 3.86
CA GLY A 201 -0.15 21.87 5.26
C GLY A 201 -0.76 20.89 6.26
N ASP A 202 -1.59 19.93 5.82
CA ASP A 202 -2.04 18.85 6.70
C ASP A 202 -0.84 18.00 7.14
N LYS A 203 -0.75 17.73 8.46
CA LYS A 203 0.32 16.93 9.06
C LYS A 203 -0.20 15.70 9.74
N PHE A 204 0.53 14.60 9.62
CA PHE A 204 0.23 13.36 10.31
C PHE A 204 1.52 12.64 10.74
N GLN A 205 1.38 11.67 11.65
CA GLN A 205 2.52 10.91 12.17
C GLN A 205 2.60 9.52 11.55
N LEU A 206 3.80 9.15 11.13
CA LEU A 206 4.14 7.80 10.71
C LEU A 206 5.23 7.27 11.65
N GLY A 207 4.82 6.62 12.75
CA GLY A 207 5.74 6.25 13.81
C GLY A 207 6.42 7.47 14.44
N SER A 208 7.76 7.56 14.35
CA SER A 208 8.54 8.72 14.79
C SER A 208 8.70 9.79 13.72
N ALA A 209 8.36 9.50 12.47
CA ALA A 209 8.44 10.45 11.37
C ALA A 209 7.18 11.34 11.31
N THR A 210 7.36 12.56 10.85
CA THR A 210 6.28 13.52 10.58
C THR A 210 6.10 13.63 9.07
N CYS A 211 4.87 13.46 8.59
CA CYS A 211 4.50 13.66 7.20
C CYS A 211 3.74 14.97 7.05
N GLU A 212 4.00 15.71 5.99
CA GLU A 212 3.30 16.94 5.62
C GLU A 212 2.86 16.89 4.16
N VAL A 213 1.63 17.30 3.88
CA VAL A 213 1.12 17.46 2.53
C VAL A 213 1.59 18.79 1.94
N MET A 214 2.40 18.71 0.91
CA MET A 214 3.06 19.86 0.30
C MET A 214 2.31 20.43 -0.90
N SER A 215 1.64 19.58 -1.69
CA SER A 215 0.72 19.95 -2.77
C SER A 215 -0.48 19.00 -2.78
N ALA A 216 -1.66 19.50 -3.10
CA ALA A 216 -2.90 18.74 -3.21
C ALA A 216 -3.97 19.60 -3.92
N ASP A 217 -3.77 19.93 -5.19
CA ASP A 217 -4.82 20.58 -6.00
C ASP A 217 -5.82 19.54 -6.52
N ASP A 218 -7.01 19.49 -5.96
CA ASP A 218 -8.06 18.57 -6.38
C ASP A 218 -9.04 19.17 -7.42
N GLN A 219 -8.76 20.38 -7.91
CA GLN A 219 -9.62 21.10 -8.85
C GLN A 219 -9.07 21.15 -10.28
N SER A 220 -7.76 20.93 -10.47
CA SER A 220 -7.17 20.95 -11.81
C SER A 220 -7.83 19.96 -12.78
N ASP A 221 -7.94 20.32 -14.05
CA ASP A 221 -8.36 19.41 -15.11
C ASP A 221 -7.22 18.51 -15.59
N ASP A 222 -5.97 18.93 -15.39
CA ASP A 222 -4.81 18.09 -15.56
C ASP A 222 -4.64 17.18 -14.35
N LEU A 223 -4.55 15.87 -14.61
CA LEU A 223 -4.43 14.85 -13.56
C LEU A 223 -3.10 14.96 -12.80
N ASN A 224 -2.01 15.25 -13.50
CA ASN A 224 -0.69 15.35 -12.89
C ASN A 224 -0.65 16.48 -11.86
N LEU A 225 -1.27 17.62 -12.17
CA LEU A 225 -1.36 18.76 -11.25
C LEU A 225 -2.20 18.45 -9.99
N THR A 226 -3.01 17.38 -10.00
CA THR A 226 -3.73 16.93 -8.80
C THR A 226 -2.87 16.08 -7.87
N SER A 227 -1.60 15.86 -8.18
CA SER A 227 -0.71 15.01 -7.40
C SER A 227 -0.60 15.46 -5.94
N ILE A 228 -0.86 14.53 -5.03
CA ILE A 228 -0.59 14.73 -3.60
C ILE A 228 0.92 14.58 -3.39
N VAL A 229 1.58 15.67 -3.07
CA VAL A 229 3.02 15.71 -2.73
C VAL A 229 3.19 15.60 -1.23
N ILE A 230 4.07 14.69 -0.78
CA ILE A 230 4.29 14.45 0.64
C ILE A 230 5.77 14.63 0.98
N GLU A 231 6.05 15.47 1.99
CA GLU A 231 7.33 15.51 2.67
C GLU A 231 7.27 14.62 3.91
N VAL A 232 8.31 13.80 4.11
CA VAL A 232 8.50 13.00 5.32
C VAL A 232 9.77 13.45 6.02
N THR A 233 9.63 13.93 7.25
CA THR A 233 10.76 14.32 8.11
C THR A 233 10.99 13.23 9.16
N HIS A 234 12.21 12.68 9.19
CA HIS A 234 12.67 11.74 10.20
C HIS A 234 13.95 12.24 10.87
N GLY A 235 13.84 12.79 12.08
CA GLY A 235 14.96 13.45 12.75
C GLY A 235 15.47 14.66 11.97
N GLU A 236 16.71 14.54 11.47
CA GLU A 236 17.36 15.57 10.65
C GLU A 236 17.16 15.32 9.14
N ASN A 237 16.65 14.15 8.74
CA ASN A 237 16.51 13.77 7.34
C ASN A 237 15.11 14.09 6.79
N LYS A 238 15.06 14.57 5.55
CA LYS A 238 13.86 14.92 4.82
C LYS A 238 13.77 14.21 3.47
N PHE A 239 12.62 13.66 3.20
CA PHE A 239 12.28 12.93 1.97
C PHE A 239 11.09 13.60 1.30
N LEU A 240 11.19 13.89 0.02
CA LEU A 240 10.10 14.52 -0.74
C LEU A 240 9.62 13.59 -1.87
N PHE A 241 8.32 13.27 -1.86
CA PHE A 241 7.67 12.41 -2.84
C PHE A 241 6.71 13.22 -3.70
N MET A 242 7.09 13.45 -4.98
CA MET A 242 6.40 14.39 -5.86
C MET A 242 5.18 13.79 -6.58
N GLY A 243 5.04 12.44 -6.65
CA GLY A 243 4.12 11.83 -7.60
C GLY A 243 4.44 12.29 -9.02
N ASP A 244 3.43 12.78 -9.75
CA ASP A 244 3.62 13.38 -11.07
C ASP A 244 3.39 14.91 -11.05
N ALA A 245 3.60 15.56 -9.90
CA ALA A 245 3.57 17.01 -9.80
C ALA A 245 4.49 17.64 -10.84
N GLU A 246 4.01 18.71 -11.47
CA GLU A 246 4.69 19.39 -12.54
C GLU A 246 5.21 20.78 -12.08
N ILE A 247 5.83 21.52 -12.98
CA ILE A 247 6.44 22.84 -12.68
C ILE A 247 5.42 23.78 -12.05
N GLU A 248 4.17 23.74 -12.48
CA GLU A 248 3.09 24.55 -11.90
C GLU A 248 2.92 24.27 -10.40
N ASN A 249 3.00 23.01 -9.95
CA ASN A 249 2.96 22.67 -8.53
C ASN A 249 4.22 23.13 -7.79
N GLU A 250 5.38 23.08 -8.48
CA GLU A 250 6.66 23.55 -7.91
C GLU A 250 6.64 25.04 -7.65
N GLU A 251 6.00 25.83 -8.52
CA GLU A 251 5.88 27.29 -8.44
C GLU A 251 4.86 27.79 -7.38
N GLU A 252 3.97 26.92 -6.89
CA GLU A 252 2.91 27.31 -5.95
C GLU A 252 3.41 27.70 -4.57
N ARG A 253 4.63 27.35 -4.22
CA ARG A 253 5.20 27.56 -2.89
C ARG A 253 6.71 27.71 -2.89
N LEU A 254 7.26 28.18 -1.77
CA LEU A 254 8.68 28.04 -1.48
C LEU A 254 8.96 26.66 -0.86
N TRP A 255 10.05 26.05 -1.26
CA TRP A 255 10.48 24.75 -0.79
C TRP A 255 11.66 24.85 0.15
N ASP A 256 11.69 23.98 1.15
CA ASP A 256 12.83 23.82 2.03
C ASP A 256 13.82 22.79 1.46
N ASP A 257 15.07 22.79 1.96
CA ASP A 257 16.07 21.78 1.62
C ASP A 257 15.56 20.38 1.97
N VAL A 258 15.83 19.38 1.12
CA VAL A 258 15.51 17.96 1.36
C VAL A 258 16.74 17.10 1.07
N ASP A 259 16.87 15.94 1.72
CA ASP A 259 18.00 15.03 1.49
C ASP A 259 17.75 14.13 0.27
N VAL A 260 16.53 13.58 0.18
CA VAL A 260 16.15 12.61 -0.86
C VAL A 260 14.88 13.10 -1.58
N LEU A 261 14.98 13.25 -2.89
CA LEU A 261 13.88 13.62 -3.77
C LEU A 261 13.46 12.43 -4.62
N LYS A 262 12.19 11.97 -4.52
CA LYS A 262 11.56 11.21 -5.61
C LYS A 262 11.13 12.21 -6.68
N VAL A 263 11.81 12.17 -7.79
CA VAL A 263 11.63 13.08 -8.93
C VAL A 263 10.19 13.02 -9.45
N GLY A 264 9.61 14.17 -9.78
CA GLY A 264 8.26 14.28 -10.32
C GLY A 264 8.14 13.65 -11.71
N HIS A 265 6.97 13.11 -12.01
CA HIS A 265 6.53 12.64 -13.32
C HIS A 265 7.59 11.79 -14.06
N HIS A 266 8.19 10.83 -13.34
CA HIS A 266 9.20 9.88 -13.83
C HIS A 266 10.41 10.55 -14.54
N GLY A 267 10.70 11.81 -14.19
CA GLY A 267 11.73 12.61 -14.85
C GLY A 267 11.28 13.21 -16.19
N SER A 268 9.98 13.51 -16.33
CA SER A 268 9.47 14.32 -17.44
C SER A 268 10.02 15.73 -17.41
N ARG A 269 10.20 16.34 -18.60
CA ARG A 269 10.59 17.76 -18.72
C ARG A 269 9.50 18.73 -18.25
N THR A 270 8.30 18.25 -17.96
CA THR A 270 7.22 19.06 -17.39
C THR A 270 7.34 19.21 -15.87
N SER A 271 8.35 18.56 -15.25
CA SER A 271 8.64 18.60 -13.82
C SER A 271 10.13 18.87 -13.59
N THR A 272 10.50 19.13 -12.33
CA THR A 272 11.89 19.25 -11.88
C THR A 272 12.58 20.48 -12.51
N SER A 273 12.01 21.65 -12.24
CA SER A 273 12.58 22.93 -12.69
C SER A 273 13.90 23.25 -11.99
N GLU A 274 14.72 24.08 -12.64
CA GLU A 274 15.98 24.57 -12.05
C GLU A 274 15.71 25.32 -10.73
N GLU A 275 14.68 26.19 -10.69
CA GLU A 275 14.30 26.94 -9.48
C GLU A 275 13.89 26.01 -8.34
N PHE A 276 13.20 24.90 -8.61
CA PHE A 276 12.84 23.90 -7.64
C PHE A 276 14.08 23.18 -7.06
N ILE A 277 15.03 22.81 -7.92
CA ILE A 277 16.30 22.18 -7.50
C ILE A 277 17.16 23.15 -6.69
N GLU A 278 17.22 24.44 -7.08
CA GLU A 278 17.93 25.47 -6.30
C GLU A 278 17.37 25.66 -4.90
N GLN A 279 16.06 25.46 -4.71
CA GLN A 279 15.42 25.57 -3.40
C GLN A 279 15.60 24.29 -2.59
N THR A 280 15.28 23.12 -3.17
CA THR A 280 15.25 21.84 -2.46
C THR A 280 16.61 21.22 -2.23
N LYS A 281 17.59 21.48 -3.09
CA LYS A 281 19.00 21.05 -3.01
C LYS A 281 19.16 19.58 -2.58
N PRO A 282 18.49 18.63 -3.20
CA PRO A 282 18.57 17.24 -2.76
C PRO A 282 19.99 16.69 -2.96
N GLU A 283 20.46 15.86 -2.02
CA GLU A 283 21.70 15.12 -2.23
C GLU A 283 21.48 13.93 -3.17
N VAL A 284 20.24 13.40 -3.16
CA VAL A 284 19.84 12.22 -3.92
C VAL A 284 18.53 12.45 -4.65
N ALA A 285 18.48 12.06 -5.92
CA ALA A 285 17.29 12.01 -6.75
C ALA A 285 16.98 10.54 -7.11
N ILE A 286 15.78 10.07 -6.79
CA ILE A 286 15.29 8.75 -7.19
C ILE A 286 14.28 8.93 -8.31
N ILE A 287 14.47 8.23 -9.42
CA ILE A 287 13.59 8.26 -10.58
C ILE A 287 12.98 6.86 -10.75
N SER A 288 11.67 6.77 -10.58
CA SER A 288 10.87 5.57 -10.84
C SER A 288 10.48 5.57 -12.31
N LEU A 289 10.89 4.58 -13.07
CA LEU A 289 10.59 4.48 -14.51
C LEU A 289 10.85 3.08 -15.05
N GLY A 290 10.22 2.77 -16.18
CA GLY A 290 10.37 1.49 -16.86
C GLY A 290 11.53 1.45 -17.86
N LYS A 291 12.15 0.28 -17.96
CA LYS A 291 13.20 0.02 -18.96
C LYS A 291 12.61 0.14 -20.37
N ASN A 292 13.29 0.91 -21.23
CA ASN A 292 12.85 1.15 -22.61
C ASN A 292 11.44 1.80 -22.71
N ASN A 293 11.05 2.61 -21.72
CA ASN A 293 9.76 3.29 -21.75
C ASN A 293 9.57 4.11 -23.04
N SER A 294 8.34 4.19 -23.53
CA SER A 294 8.01 4.88 -24.78
C SER A 294 7.96 6.40 -24.67
N TYR A 295 7.99 6.92 -23.44
CA TYR A 295 7.93 8.36 -23.14
C TYR A 295 9.30 9.04 -23.32
N GLY A 296 10.38 8.27 -23.29
CA GLY A 296 11.75 8.77 -23.32
C GLY A 296 12.22 9.32 -21.98
N HIS A 297 11.58 8.89 -20.89
CA HIS A 297 11.96 9.25 -19.51
C HIS A 297 13.22 8.48 -19.05
N PRO A 298 14.07 9.06 -18.17
CA PRO A 298 14.01 10.48 -17.84
C PRO A 298 14.39 11.31 -19.05
N HIS A 299 13.76 12.47 -19.26
CA HIS A 299 14.16 13.38 -20.30
C HIS A 299 15.58 13.89 -20.05
N LYS A 300 16.27 14.14 -21.16
CA LYS A 300 17.68 14.55 -21.14
C LYS A 300 17.89 15.80 -20.28
N GLU A 301 16.98 16.77 -20.40
CA GLU A 301 17.02 18.04 -19.70
C GLU A 301 16.99 17.87 -18.19
N VAL A 302 16.13 16.98 -17.68
CA VAL A 302 16.03 16.68 -16.23
C VAL A 302 17.30 15.99 -15.73
N LYS A 303 17.81 15.03 -16.51
CA LYS A 303 19.04 14.33 -16.15
C LYS A 303 20.25 15.27 -16.13
N GLU A 304 20.41 16.11 -17.15
CA GLU A 304 21.50 17.07 -17.23
C GLU A 304 21.43 18.10 -16.09
N LEU A 305 20.22 18.56 -15.73
CA LEU A 305 20.01 19.45 -14.59
C LEU A 305 20.47 18.81 -13.28
N LEU A 306 20.05 17.58 -12.98
CA LEU A 306 20.45 16.87 -11.77
C LEU A 306 21.98 16.65 -11.72
N GLU A 307 22.60 16.30 -12.86
CA GLU A 307 24.05 16.13 -13.01
C GLU A 307 24.80 17.48 -12.80
N GLU A 308 24.25 18.61 -13.28
CA GLU A 308 24.84 19.95 -13.11
C GLU A 308 24.90 20.40 -11.66
N TYR A 309 23.91 19.96 -10.85
CA TYR A 309 23.85 20.26 -9.42
C TYR A 309 24.54 19.20 -8.54
N ASP A 310 25.36 18.30 -9.15
CA ASP A 310 26.08 17.22 -8.44
C ASP A 310 25.17 16.28 -7.63
N ILE A 311 23.89 16.12 -8.02
CA ILE A 311 22.91 15.28 -7.34
C ILE A 311 23.13 13.81 -7.74
N SER A 312 23.20 12.91 -6.76
CA SER A 312 23.31 11.47 -7.00
C SER A 312 21.99 10.90 -7.53
N ILE A 313 22.00 10.29 -8.73
CA ILE A 313 20.79 9.78 -9.39
C ILE A 313 20.71 8.27 -9.23
N TYR A 314 19.59 7.77 -8.69
CA TYR A 314 19.21 6.37 -8.65
C TYR A 314 17.98 6.13 -9.51
N ARG A 315 17.97 5.03 -10.30
CA ARG A 315 16.90 4.75 -11.27
C ARG A 315 16.42 3.31 -11.14
N THR A 316 15.09 3.13 -11.04
CA THR A 316 14.54 1.78 -10.89
C THR A 316 14.73 0.90 -12.13
N ASP A 317 14.76 1.48 -13.35
CA ASP A 317 14.95 0.73 -14.59
C ASP A 317 16.36 0.15 -14.79
N THR A 318 17.34 0.64 -14.03
CA THR A 318 18.74 0.18 -14.12
C THR A 318 19.22 -0.53 -12.87
N GLU A 319 18.64 -0.21 -11.71
CA GLU A 319 19.12 -0.63 -10.39
C GLU A 319 18.11 -1.51 -9.64
N GLY A 320 16.88 -1.66 -10.17
CA GLY A 320 15.80 -2.35 -9.49
C GLY A 320 15.19 -1.50 -8.38
N THR A 321 14.58 -2.12 -7.40
CA THR A 321 13.99 -1.42 -6.25
C THR A 321 15.06 -0.69 -5.45
N ILE A 322 14.82 0.59 -5.16
CA ILE A 322 15.72 1.44 -4.36
C ILE A 322 15.24 1.42 -2.91
N HIS A 323 16.11 1.04 -2.00
CA HIS A 323 15.85 1.01 -0.56
C HIS A 323 16.69 2.06 0.15
N VAL A 324 16.04 2.94 0.92
CA VAL A 324 16.69 3.98 1.72
C VAL A 324 16.36 3.75 3.19
N VAL A 325 17.36 3.71 4.04
CA VAL A 325 17.20 3.55 5.49
C VAL A 325 17.76 4.78 6.19
N SER A 326 16.97 5.42 7.06
CA SER A 326 17.38 6.57 7.87
C SER A 326 17.29 6.26 9.35
N ASP A 327 18.35 6.56 10.10
CA ASP A 327 18.38 6.52 11.57
C ASP A 327 17.93 7.86 12.20
N GLY A 328 17.51 8.83 11.37
CA GLY A 328 17.13 10.18 11.76
C GLY A 328 18.29 11.18 11.81
N LYS A 329 19.52 10.77 11.46
CA LYS A 329 20.70 11.64 11.34
C LYS A 329 21.46 11.38 10.05
N LYS A 330 21.46 10.15 9.63
CA LYS A 330 22.09 9.67 8.40
C LYS A 330 21.11 8.77 7.68
N TYR A 331 21.32 8.64 6.39
CA TYR A 331 20.63 7.64 5.59
C TYR A 331 21.63 6.84 4.76
N GLU A 332 21.26 5.61 4.45
CA GLU A 332 22.01 4.70 3.58
C GLU A 332 21.07 4.27 2.44
N ILE A 333 21.65 4.02 1.26
CA ILE A 333 20.90 3.62 0.07
C ILE A 333 21.44 2.27 -0.40
N GLU A 334 20.51 1.35 -0.63
CA GLU A 334 20.77 0.04 -1.22
C GLU A 334 19.91 -0.14 -2.48
N THR A 335 20.43 -0.89 -3.45
CA THR A 335 19.68 -1.28 -4.64
C THR A 335 19.36 -2.77 -4.56
N LEU A 336 18.10 -3.12 -4.70
CA LEU A 336 17.59 -4.47 -4.56
C LEU A 336 17.18 -4.99 -5.94
N GLN A 337 17.60 -6.22 -6.28
CA GLN A 337 17.17 -6.88 -7.54
C GLN A 337 15.73 -7.42 -7.40
N ILE A 338 14.82 -6.57 -6.96
CA ILE A 338 13.38 -6.85 -6.82
C ILE A 338 12.65 -6.05 -7.88
N HIS A 339 11.92 -6.77 -8.74
CA HIS A 339 11.18 -6.23 -9.87
C HIS A 339 9.72 -6.67 -9.75
N LEU A 340 8.82 -5.71 -9.61
CA LEU A 340 7.38 -5.94 -9.42
C LEU A 340 6.56 -5.51 -10.65
N ASP A 341 7.23 -5.33 -11.80
CA ASP A 341 6.58 -5.03 -13.08
C ASP A 341 5.82 -6.26 -13.61
N GLY A 342 4.51 -6.16 -13.68
CA GLY A 342 3.62 -7.20 -14.22
C GLY A 342 3.70 -7.35 -15.73
N ASP A 343 4.29 -6.40 -16.46
CA ASP A 343 4.54 -6.53 -17.91
C ASP A 343 5.82 -7.35 -18.17
N LYS A 344 5.62 -8.66 -18.33
CA LYS A 344 6.70 -9.64 -18.56
C LYS A 344 7.60 -9.39 -19.77
N ASN A 345 7.29 -8.41 -20.62
CA ASN A 345 8.11 -8.11 -21.79
C ASN A 345 9.32 -7.22 -21.46
N SER A 346 9.34 -6.57 -20.30
CA SER A 346 10.43 -5.69 -19.86
C SER A 346 11.72 -6.45 -19.52
N TRP A 347 11.65 -7.74 -19.12
CA TRP A 347 12.77 -8.52 -18.53
C TRP A 347 13.30 -9.66 -19.39
N GLN A 348 12.78 -9.92 -20.60
CA GLN A 348 13.17 -11.07 -21.42
C GLN A 348 14.55 -10.96 -22.10
N ASN A 349 15.32 -9.90 -21.85
CA ASN A 349 16.62 -9.65 -22.49
C ASN A 349 17.78 -9.38 -21.50
N LEU A 350 17.75 -9.98 -20.32
CA LEU A 350 18.90 -10.05 -19.40
C LEU A 350 19.67 -11.35 -19.56
#